data_d0c78f757fcf0517eb88bd141664f94e
#
_entry.id   d0c78f757fcf0517eb88bd141664f94e
#
_cell.length_a   1.000
_cell.length_b   1.000
_cell.length_c   1.000
_cell.angle_alpha   90.00
_cell.angle_beta   90.00
_cell.angle_gamma   90.00
#
_symmetry.space_group_name_H-M   'P 1'
#
loop_
_entity.id
_entity.type
_entity.pdbx_description
1 polymer ?
#
loop_
_entity_poly.entity_id
_entity_poly.type
_entity_poly.pdbx_seq_one_letter_code
_entity_poly.pdbx_strand_id
1 'polypeptide(L)'
;VSLSQADRFIRRSGKRMGMKHNWKPGTMIYPLPAVLVSCGATPEEYNLFTVAWTGTVCTNPPMCYISVRPERYSYPIIRRQGEFVINLTTEDLAFATDWCGVRSGRDYRKFEEMKLTPGKAGVVRAPIVEEAPVCIECRVKEIVPLGSHDLFLAEVVNVQADDRYLNPETGKFELDRANPLVYTHGEYFGLGKKIGKFGWSVEKKKKKNKK
;
A
#
# COMPACT_ATOMS: atom_id res chain seq x y z
N VAL A 1 22.85 -40.33 -3.85
CA VAL A 1 23.03 -38.99 -3.25
C VAL A 1 21.73 -38.23 -3.39
N SER A 2 21.04 -37.99 -2.27
CA SER A 2 19.77 -37.24 -2.26
C SER A 2 20.02 -35.78 -2.56
N LEU A 3 19.43 -35.26 -3.64
CA LEU A 3 19.47 -33.85 -3.99
C LEU A 3 18.85 -32.99 -2.87
N SER A 4 19.50 -31.88 -2.52
CA SER A 4 18.97 -30.91 -1.55
C SER A 4 17.64 -30.31 -2.02
N GLN A 5 16.86 -29.74 -1.08
CA GLN A 5 15.62 -29.03 -1.46
C GLN A 5 15.91 -27.86 -2.41
N ALA A 6 17.05 -27.19 -2.28
CA ALA A 6 17.51 -26.13 -3.15
C ALA A 6 17.79 -26.64 -4.58
N ASP A 7 18.45 -27.79 -4.72
CA ASP A 7 18.74 -28.40 -6.03
C ASP A 7 17.46 -28.82 -6.78
N ARG A 8 16.42 -29.27 -6.05
CA ARG A 8 15.12 -29.60 -6.64
C ARG A 8 14.37 -28.36 -7.11
N PHE A 9 14.52 -27.23 -6.41
CA PHE A 9 13.90 -25.96 -6.80
C PHE A 9 14.54 -25.43 -8.09
N ILE A 10 15.87 -25.47 -8.20
CA ILE A 10 16.62 -25.00 -9.36
C ILE A 10 16.32 -25.84 -10.60
N ARG A 11 16.22 -27.18 -10.47
CA ARG A 11 15.90 -28.09 -11.60
C ARG A 11 14.47 -27.97 -12.11
N ARG A 12 13.51 -27.54 -11.27
CA ARG A 12 12.11 -27.36 -11.70
C ARG A 12 11.90 -26.17 -12.62
N SER A 13 12.83 -25.20 -12.66
CA SER A 13 12.62 -23.99 -13.44
C SER A 13 12.93 -24.16 -14.92
N GLY A 14 13.69 -25.17 -15.37
CA GLY A 14 13.99 -25.46 -16.77
C GLY A 14 14.31 -24.22 -17.66
N LYS A 15 14.28 -23.03 -17.07
CA LYS A 15 14.45 -21.77 -17.77
C LYS A 15 15.94 -21.48 -17.93
N ARG A 16 16.34 -21.21 -19.17
CA ARG A 16 17.65 -20.62 -19.46
C ARG A 16 17.83 -19.37 -18.61
N MET A 17 18.89 -19.33 -17.80
CA MET A 17 19.23 -18.11 -17.07
C MET A 17 19.56 -17.00 -18.05
N GLY A 18 18.87 -15.86 -17.93
CA GLY A 18 19.20 -14.66 -18.68
C GLY A 18 20.52 -14.04 -18.20
N MET A 19 21.22 -13.33 -19.09
CA MET A 19 22.38 -12.53 -18.71
C MET A 19 21.92 -11.24 -18.04
N LYS A 20 22.63 -10.82 -16.98
CA LYS A 20 22.43 -9.52 -16.35
C LYS A 20 23.22 -8.47 -17.13
N HIS A 21 22.57 -7.36 -17.42
CA HIS A 21 23.21 -6.20 -18.04
C HIS A 21 23.20 -5.04 -17.03
N ASN A 22 24.26 -4.24 -17.06
CA ASN A 22 24.31 -3.01 -16.27
C ASN A 22 23.28 -2.02 -16.80
N TRP A 23 22.54 -1.41 -15.90
CA TRP A 23 21.57 -0.34 -16.22
C TRP A 23 21.96 0.91 -15.45
N LYS A 24 21.49 2.07 -15.91
CA LYS A 24 21.66 3.32 -15.18
C LYS A 24 20.90 3.26 -13.85
N PRO A 25 21.39 3.94 -12.79
CA PRO A 25 20.65 4.05 -11.53
C PRO A 25 19.24 4.59 -11.75
N GLY A 26 18.25 3.98 -11.09
CA GLY A 26 16.84 4.35 -11.20
C GLY A 26 15.98 3.66 -10.13
N THR A 27 14.73 4.08 -10.05
CA THR A 27 13.74 3.56 -9.11
C THR A 27 13.16 2.24 -9.63
N MET A 28 13.66 1.12 -9.13
CA MET A 28 13.35 -0.23 -9.65
C MET A 28 12.80 -1.19 -8.58
N ILE A 29 12.35 -0.67 -7.43
CA ILE A 29 11.70 -1.51 -6.42
C ILE A 29 10.23 -1.67 -6.79
N TYR A 30 9.89 -2.80 -7.36
CA TYR A 30 8.54 -3.16 -7.79
C TYR A 30 8.23 -4.63 -7.48
N PRO A 31 6.96 -5.04 -7.32
CA PRO A 31 5.76 -4.18 -7.31
C PRO A 31 5.65 -3.35 -6.02
N LEU A 32 4.91 -2.23 -6.12
CA LEU A 32 4.57 -1.35 -5.00
C LEU A 32 3.06 -1.34 -4.77
N PRO A 33 2.57 -1.07 -3.56
CA PRO A 33 1.18 -0.70 -3.39
C PRO A 33 0.94 0.65 -4.10
N ALA A 34 -0.22 0.80 -4.74
CA ALA A 34 -0.72 2.10 -5.12
C ALA A 34 -1.83 2.46 -4.14
N VAL A 35 -1.68 3.53 -3.36
CA VAL A 35 -2.65 3.88 -2.31
C VAL A 35 -3.24 5.26 -2.55
N LEU A 36 -4.48 5.48 -2.08
CA LEU A 36 -5.06 6.80 -2.00
C LEU A 36 -4.72 7.40 -0.64
N VAL A 37 -3.99 8.51 -0.63
CA VAL A 37 -3.72 9.25 0.60
C VAL A 37 -4.71 10.41 0.70
N SER A 38 -5.45 10.45 1.80
CA SER A 38 -6.37 11.53 2.11
C SER A 38 -5.79 12.49 3.16
N CYS A 39 -6.09 13.76 3.01
CA CYS A 39 -5.68 14.84 3.90
C CYS A 39 -6.75 15.94 3.91
N GLY A 40 -6.59 16.93 4.80
CA GLY A 40 -7.57 17.97 5.06
C GLY A 40 -8.25 17.77 6.41
N ALA A 41 -8.54 18.84 7.15
CA ALA A 41 -9.18 18.76 8.46
C ALA A 41 -10.68 19.09 8.41
N THR A 42 -11.14 19.70 7.33
CA THR A 42 -12.53 20.07 7.10
C THR A 42 -12.97 19.62 5.70
N PRO A 43 -14.27 19.47 5.45
CA PRO A 43 -14.77 19.06 4.14
C PRO A 43 -14.29 19.94 2.98
N GLU A 44 -14.06 21.23 3.21
CA GLU A 44 -13.57 22.19 2.20
C GLU A 44 -12.12 21.94 1.83
N GLU A 45 -11.33 21.39 2.77
CA GLU A 45 -9.91 21.05 2.59
C GLU A 45 -9.68 19.59 2.17
N TYR A 46 -10.70 18.73 2.22
CA TYR A 46 -10.52 17.30 1.92
C TYR A 46 -9.95 17.11 0.52
N ASN A 47 -8.84 16.40 0.46
CA ASN A 47 -8.19 16.07 -0.80
C ASN A 47 -7.66 14.64 -0.80
N LEU A 48 -7.55 14.09 -2.00
CA LEU A 48 -6.97 12.78 -2.30
C LEU A 48 -5.80 12.92 -3.27
N PHE A 49 -4.79 12.08 -3.11
CA PHE A 49 -3.75 11.90 -4.11
C PHE A 49 -3.17 10.49 -4.03
N THR A 50 -2.65 10.02 -5.14
CA THR A 50 -2.12 8.66 -5.23
C THR A 50 -0.64 8.66 -4.90
N VAL A 51 -0.25 7.69 -4.07
CA VAL A 51 1.13 7.45 -3.66
C VAL A 51 1.46 5.99 -3.91
N ALA A 52 2.55 5.74 -4.64
CA ALA A 52 3.15 4.41 -4.78
C ALA A 52 4.42 4.27 -3.92
N TRP A 53 5.07 5.37 -3.55
CA TRP A 53 6.25 5.34 -2.72
C TRP A 53 5.87 5.46 -1.24
N THR A 54 5.45 4.33 -0.69
CA THR A 54 4.97 4.15 0.68
C THR A 54 5.31 2.74 1.18
N GLY A 55 5.40 2.59 2.48
CA GLY A 55 5.67 1.29 3.10
C GLY A 55 5.77 1.36 4.61
N THR A 56 5.83 0.19 5.24
CA THR A 56 6.07 0.02 6.68
C THR A 56 7.55 0.11 6.97
N VAL A 57 7.94 0.81 8.05
CA VAL A 57 9.34 0.98 8.46
C VAL A 57 9.65 0.45 9.85
N CYS A 58 8.65 0.37 10.75
CA CYS A 58 8.84 -0.12 12.10
C CYS A 58 7.58 -0.83 12.60
N THR A 59 7.76 -1.84 13.45
CA THR A 59 6.67 -2.62 14.04
C THR A 59 6.29 -2.10 15.43
N ASN A 60 7.27 -1.64 16.20
CA ASN A 60 7.04 -1.14 17.56
C ASN A 60 7.95 0.07 17.84
N PRO A 61 7.38 1.30 17.85
CA PRO A 61 6.00 1.62 17.49
C PRO A 61 5.68 1.32 16.01
N PRO A 62 4.41 1.10 15.65
CA PRO A 62 4.04 0.88 14.25
C PRO A 62 4.22 2.16 13.45
N MET A 63 5.08 2.11 12.43
CA MET A 63 5.41 3.28 11.61
C MET A 63 5.41 2.96 10.12
N CYS A 64 5.03 3.95 9.35
CA CYS A 64 5.03 3.93 7.89
C CYS A 64 5.58 5.24 7.33
N TYR A 65 5.70 5.32 6.02
CA TYR A 65 6.06 6.55 5.32
C TYR A 65 5.23 6.74 4.07
N ILE A 66 5.15 7.98 3.64
CA ILE A 66 4.81 8.39 2.28
C ILE A 66 5.90 9.34 1.76
N SER A 67 6.29 9.19 0.49
CA SER A 67 7.26 10.09 -0.16
C SER A 67 6.52 10.99 -1.14
N VAL A 68 6.56 12.31 -0.91
CA VAL A 68 5.70 13.28 -1.57
C VAL A 68 6.54 14.42 -2.16
N ARG A 69 6.24 14.79 -3.40
CA ARG A 69 6.87 15.95 -4.02
C ARG A 69 6.34 17.25 -3.41
N PRO A 70 7.20 18.23 -3.07
CA PRO A 70 6.78 19.50 -2.46
C PRO A 70 5.76 20.30 -3.29
N GLU A 71 5.78 20.15 -4.62
CA GLU A 71 4.84 20.84 -5.53
C GLU A 71 3.42 20.25 -5.56
N ARG A 72 3.20 19.07 -4.96
CA ARG A 72 1.86 18.47 -4.86
C ARG A 72 0.95 19.30 -3.97
N TYR A 73 -0.29 19.49 -4.40
CA TYR A 73 -1.30 20.26 -3.66
C TYR A 73 -1.51 19.76 -2.21
N SER A 74 -1.43 18.44 -1.98
CA SER A 74 -1.57 17.84 -0.66
C SER A 74 -0.39 18.09 0.27
N TYR A 75 0.81 18.40 -0.27
CA TYR A 75 2.04 18.55 0.53
C TYR A 75 1.91 19.62 1.63
N PRO A 76 1.55 20.89 1.34
CA PRO A 76 1.41 21.91 2.39
C PRO A 76 0.28 21.59 3.39
N ILE A 77 -0.76 20.88 2.96
CA ILE A 77 -1.87 20.46 3.82
C ILE A 77 -1.34 19.48 4.89
N ILE A 78 -0.69 18.39 4.44
CA ILE A 78 -0.14 17.37 5.36
C ILE A 78 0.93 17.96 6.26
N ARG A 79 1.82 18.79 5.73
CA ARG A 79 2.89 19.45 6.51
C ARG A 79 2.32 20.33 7.62
N ARG A 80 1.26 21.09 7.33
CA ARG A 80 0.59 21.98 8.31
C ARG A 80 -0.18 21.19 9.37
N GLN A 81 -0.88 20.13 8.94
CA GLN A 81 -1.77 19.36 9.82
C GLN A 81 -1.04 18.30 10.64
N GLY A 82 0.07 17.77 10.12
CA GLY A 82 0.78 16.65 10.70
C GLY A 82 0.03 15.32 10.66
N GLU A 83 -1.00 15.21 9.83
CA GLU A 83 -1.89 14.04 9.77
C GLU A 83 -2.27 13.69 8.34
N PHE A 84 -2.46 12.40 8.08
CA PHE A 84 -3.01 11.88 6.82
C PHE A 84 -3.56 10.46 7.04
N VAL A 85 -4.32 9.96 6.06
CA VAL A 85 -4.77 8.57 6.06
C VAL A 85 -4.26 7.89 4.79
N ILE A 86 -3.71 6.68 4.92
CA ILE A 86 -3.41 5.79 3.80
C ILE A 86 -4.61 4.86 3.62
N ASN A 87 -5.29 4.96 2.48
CA ASN A 87 -6.41 4.10 2.13
C ASN A 87 -5.91 3.07 1.10
N LEU A 88 -5.93 1.78 1.45
CA LEU A 88 -5.53 0.72 0.53
C LEU A 88 -6.54 0.62 -0.61
N THR A 89 -6.04 0.38 -1.81
CA THR A 89 -6.86 0.37 -3.02
C THR A 89 -7.06 -1.05 -3.53
N THR A 90 -8.12 -1.21 -4.30
CA THR A 90 -8.56 -2.47 -4.92
C THR A 90 -8.62 -2.31 -6.43
N GLU A 91 -8.85 -3.42 -7.16
CA GLU A 91 -9.06 -3.38 -8.60
C GLU A 91 -10.25 -2.47 -8.97
N ASP A 92 -11.32 -2.45 -8.15
CA ASP A 92 -12.48 -1.58 -8.35
C ASP A 92 -12.13 -0.08 -8.20
N LEU A 93 -11.13 0.24 -7.39
CA LEU A 93 -10.64 1.60 -7.19
C LEU A 93 -9.53 2.01 -8.17
N ALA A 94 -9.15 1.15 -9.13
CA ALA A 94 -8.01 1.40 -10.02
C ALA A 94 -8.16 2.71 -10.81
N PHE A 95 -9.34 2.98 -11.39
CA PHE A 95 -9.59 4.22 -12.12
C PHE A 95 -9.45 5.46 -11.24
N ALA A 96 -10.05 5.45 -10.06
CA ALA A 96 -9.95 6.57 -9.11
C ALA A 96 -8.51 6.76 -8.61
N THR A 97 -7.78 5.65 -8.42
CA THR A 97 -6.37 5.66 -8.02
C THR A 97 -5.51 6.36 -9.08
N ASP A 98 -5.65 5.99 -10.35
CA ASP A 98 -4.92 6.64 -11.44
C ASP A 98 -5.30 8.12 -11.57
N TRP A 99 -6.58 8.41 -11.65
CA TRP A 99 -7.10 9.77 -11.85
C TRP A 99 -6.65 10.71 -10.73
N CYS A 100 -6.73 10.29 -9.46
CA CYS A 100 -6.28 11.08 -8.31
C CYS A 100 -4.76 11.33 -8.29
N GLY A 101 -3.98 10.48 -8.94
CA GLY A 101 -2.54 10.63 -9.12
C GLY A 101 -2.15 11.67 -10.17
N VAL A 102 -2.97 11.81 -11.23
CA VAL A 102 -2.71 12.67 -12.37
C VAL A 102 -3.31 14.07 -12.20
N ARG A 103 -4.52 14.20 -11.64
CA ARG A 103 -5.22 15.47 -11.47
C ARG A 103 -4.82 16.18 -10.17
N SER A 104 -4.86 17.52 -10.19
CA SER A 104 -4.53 18.36 -9.03
C SER A 104 -5.76 18.70 -8.20
N GLY A 105 -5.62 18.68 -6.85
CA GLY A 105 -6.64 19.21 -5.94
C GLY A 105 -6.82 20.73 -6.00
N ARG A 106 -5.97 21.46 -6.75
CA ARG A 106 -6.19 22.88 -7.04
C ARG A 106 -7.38 23.10 -7.96
N ASP A 107 -7.61 22.14 -8.86
CA ASP A 107 -8.56 22.26 -9.96
C ASP A 107 -9.81 21.41 -9.76
N TYR A 108 -9.73 20.38 -8.91
CA TYR A 108 -10.77 19.36 -8.76
C TYR A 108 -11.01 18.98 -7.31
N ARG A 109 -12.29 18.82 -6.95
CA ARG A 109 -12.75 18.23 -5.69
C ARG A 109 -12.80 16.69 -5.87
N LYS A 110 -11.68 16.03 -5.58
CA LYS A 110 -11.42 14.65 -6.01
C LYS A 110 -12.38 13.61 -5.42
N PHE A 111 -12.88 13.81 -4.21
CA PHE A 111 -13.91 12.96 -3.64
C PHE A 111 -15.19 13.00 -4.48
N GLU A 112 -15.63 14.20 -4.87
CA GLU A 112 -16.84 14.41 -5.67
C GLU A 112 -16.66 13.86 -7.09
N GLU A 113 -15.55 14.20 -7.76
CA GLU A 113 -15.25 13.77 -9.13
C GLU A 113 -15.19 12.24 -9.27
N MET A 114 -14.59 11.57 -8.30
CA MET A 114 -14.47 10.11 -8.29
C MET A 114 -15.64 9.41 -7.59
N LYS A 115 -16.61 10.16 -7.09
CA LYS A 115 -17.78 9.64 -6.33
C LYS A 115 -17.35 8.75 -5.17
N LEU A 116 -16.26 9.15 -4.50
CA LEU A 116 -15.77 8.50 -3.30
C LEU A 116 -16.36 9.18 -2.07
N THR A 117 -16.64 8.39 -1.04
CA THR A 117 -17.26 8.86 0.19
C THR A 117 -16.21 9.19 1.23
N PRO A 118 -16.06 10.48 1.63
CA PRO A 118 -15.21 10.82 2.76
C PRO A 118 -15.87 10.36 4.07
N GLY A 119 -15.25 9.38 4.72
CA GLY A 119 -15.71 8.88 6.00
C GLY A 119 -14.95 9.51 7.18
N LYS A 120 -15.51 9.35 8.38
CA LYS A 120 -14.90 9.84 9.62
C LYS A 120 -13.77 8.92 10.06
N ALA A 121 -12.56 9.45 10.20
CA ALA A 121 -11.46 8.77 10.87
C ALA A 121 -11.72 8.66 12.39
N GLY A 122 -11.11 7.66 13.03
CA GLY A 122 -11.26 7.42 14.46
C GLY A 122 -10.43 8.35 15.34
N VAL A 123 -9.25 8.76 14.87
CA VAL A 123 -8.24 9.46 15.69
C VAL A 123 -7.73 10.74 15.01
N VAL A 124 -7.57 10.75 13.69
CA VAL A 124 -7.09 11.91 12.93
C VAL A 124 -8.24 12.71 12.33
N ARG A 125 -7.97 13.94 11.89
CA ARG A 125 -8.99 14.80 11.25
C ARG A 125 -9.13 14.54 9.74
N ALA A 126 -8.08 14.03 9.11
CA ALA A 126 -8.13 13.65 7.71
C ALA A 126 -9.18 12.56 7.48
N PRO A 127 -9.99 12.64 6.40
CA PRO A 127 -11.04 11.67 6.16
C PRO A 127 -10.48 10.32 5.74
N ILE A 128 -11.21 9.24 6.01
CA ILE A 128 -11.00 7.95 5.34
C ILE A 128 -11.72 7.95 3.98
N VAL A 129 -11.40 6.99 3.13
CA VAL A 129 -12.18 6.63 1.93
C VAL A 129 -13.01 5.41 2.29
N GLU A 130 -14.35 5.55 2.38
CA GLU A 130 -15.25 4.48 2.82
C GLU A 130 -15.18 3.23 1.93
N GLU A 131 -14.86 3.40 0.65
CA GLU A 131 -14.75 2.30 -0.32
C GLU A 131 -13.45 1.49 -0.16
N ALA A 132 -12.48 1.99 0.63
CA ALA A 132 -11.20 1.30 0.83
C ALA A 132 -11.33 0.18 1.87
N PRO A 133 -10.76 -1.01 1.62
CA PRO A 133 -10.84 -2.14 2.55
C PRO A 133 -10.06 -1.92 3.85
N VAL A 134 -9.09 -1.04 3.85
CA VAL A 134 -8.27 -0.66 5.02
C VAL A 134 -7.90 0.81 4.93
N CYS A 135 -8.11 1.52 6.02
CA CYS A 135 -7.72 2.91 6.22
C CYS A 135 -6.74 3.01 7.38
N ILE A 136 -5.53 3.49 7.13
CA ILE A 136 -4.43 3.56 8.09
C ILE A 136 -4.24 5.03 8.48
N GLU A 137 -4.59 5.38 9.70
CA GLU A 137 -4.53 6.74 10.22
C GLU A 137 -3.12 7.04 10.74
N CYS A 138 -2.54 8.13 10.27
CA CYS A 138 -1.13 8.42 10.48
C CYS A 138 -0.91 9.82 11.07
N ARG A 139 0.03 9.92 12.02
CA ARG A 139 0.60 11.18 12.51
C ARG A 139 2.05 11.32 12.12
N VAL A 140 2.37 12.41 11.46
CA VAL A 140 3.74 12.72 11.03
C VAL A 140 4.62 12.93 12.24
N LYS A 141 5.75 12.23 12.28
CA LYS A 141 6.80 12.39 13.31
C LYS A 141 7.96 13.20 12.78
N GLU A 142 8.30 13.02 11.51
CA GLU A 142 9.44 13.67 10.89
C GLU A 142 9.20 13.85 9.39
N ILE A 143 9.76 14.91 8.82
CA ILE A 143 9.78 15.16 7.38
C ILE A 143 11.25 15.24 6.97
N VAL A 144 11.72 14.29 6.15
CA VAL A 144 13.10 14.20 5.70
C VAL A 144 13.20 14.64 4.24
N PRO A 145 13.90 15.76 3.95
CA PRO A 145 14.11 16.19 2.57
C PRO A 145 15.08 15.25 1.84
N LEU A 146 14.69 14.75 0.66
CA LEU A 146 15.49 13.81 -0.13
C LEU A 146 15.80 14.32 -1.55
N GLY A 147 15.58 15.59 -1.81
CA GLY A 147 15.75 16.19 -3.14
C GLY A 147 14.42 16.41 -3.86
N SER A 148 14.03 15.58 -4.84
CA SER A 148 12.76 15.75 -5.55
C SER A 148 11.52 15.37 -4.72
N HIS A 149 11.69 14.70 -3.62
CA HIS A 149 10.63 14.28 -2.69
C HIS A 149 11.08 14.49 -1.26
N ASP A 150 10.11 14.75 -0.39
CA ASP A 150 10.29 14.68 1.03
C ASP A 150 9.59 13.41 1.58
N LEU A 151 10.27 12.72 2.47
CA LEU A 151 9.73 11.54 3.15
C LEU A 151 9.01 12.00 4.42
N PHE A 152 7.72 11.75 4.47
CA PHE A 152 6.90 11.92 5.67
C PHE A 152 6.92 10.62 6.46
N LEU A 153 7.74 10.56 7.49
CA LEU A 153 7.78 9.44 8.43
C LEU A 153 6.66 9.63 9.46
N ALA A 154 5.80 8.63 9.61
CA ALA A 154 4.61 8.74 10.43
C ALA A 154 4.39 7.52 11.33
N GLU A 155 3.82 7.75 12.49
CA GLU A 155 3.30 6.73 13.39
C GLU A 155 1.88 6.36 12.94
N VAL A 156 1.59 5.06 12.88
CA VAL A 156 0.24 4.54 12.68
C VAL A 156 -0.49 4.62 14.01
N VAL A 157 -1.48 5.50 14.10
CA VAL A 157 -2.23 5.76 15.35
C VAL A 157 -3.57 5.04 15.42
N ASN A 158 -4.10 4.59 14.28
CA ASN A 158 -5.29 3.75 14.19
C ASN A 158 -5.36 3.04 12.84
N VAL A 159 -6.08 1.93 12.78
CA VAL A 159 -6.40 1.22 11.54
C VAL A 159 -7.89 0.86 11.57
N GLN A 160 -8.61 1.27 10.52
CA GLN A 160 -9.97 0.82 10.27
C GLN A 160 -9.92 -0.23 9.15
N ALA A 161 -10.56 -1.36 9.36
CA ALA A 161 -10.64 -2.47 8.42
C ALA A 161 -12.11 -2.82 8.18
N ASP A 162 -12.47 -3.01 6.92
CA ASP A 162 -13.81 -3.39 6.50
C ASP A 162 -14.13 -4.83 6.95
N ASP A 163 -15.22 -4.99 7.68
CA ASP A 163 -15.65 -6.27 8.26
C ASP A 163 -15.99 -7.34 7.20
N ARG A 164 -16.34 -6.95 5.98
CA ARG A 164 -16.54 -7.86 4.84
C ARG A 164 -15.33 -8.76 4.57
N TYR A 165 -14.14 -8.31 4.95
CA TYR A 165 -12.87 -9.03 4.77
C TYR A 165 -12.34 -9.65 6.07
N LEU A 166 -13.11 -9.59 7.16
CA LEU A 166 -12.82 -10.36 8.36
C LEU A 166 -13.40 -11.77 8.23
N ASN A 167 -12.57 -12.76 8.57
CA ASN A 167 -13.05 -14.14 8.67
C ASN A 167 -13.90 -14.26 9.94
N PRO A 168 -15.20 -14.62 9.84
CA PRO A 168 -16.09 -14.60 10.98
C PRO A 168 -15.75 -15.67 12.06
N GLU A 169 -15.06 -16.75 11.67
CA GLU A 169 -14.71 -17.83 12.59
C GLU A 169 -13.39 -17.55 13.34
N THR A 170 -12.44 -16.91 12.67
CA THR A 170 -11.06 -16.75 13.18
C THR A 170 -10.74 -15.31 13.55
N GLY A 171 -11.55 -14.34 13.15
CA GLY A 171 -11.27 -12.90 13.27
C GLY A 171 -10.10 -12.41 12.39
N LYS A 172 -9.56 -13.29 11.54
CA LYS A 172 -8.42 -12.94 10.69
C LYS A 172 -8.86 -12.04 9.54
N PHE A 173 -8.09 -10.98 9.31
CA PHE A 173 -8.26 -10.13 8.13
C PHE A 173 -7.69 -10.81 6.86
N GLU A 174 -8.51 -10.91 5.82
CA GLU A 174 -8.21 -11.59 4.56
C GLU A 174 -8.16 -10.58 3.40
N LEU A 175 -7.09 -9.76 3.38
CA LEU A 175 -6.92 -8.68 2.39
C LEU A 175 -6.93 -9.17 0.94
N ASP A 176 -6.50 -10.40 0.69
CA ASP A 176 -6.50 -11.02 -0.64
C ASP A 176 -7.91 -11.12 -1.26
N ARG A 177 -8.96 -11.17 -0.42
CA ARG A 177 -10.36 -11.16 -0.88
C ARG A 177 -10.84 -9.81 -1.39
N ALA A 178 -10.13 -8.75 -1.03
CA ALA A 178 -10.43 -7.39 -1.50
C ALA A 178 -9.85 -7.08 -2.88
N ASN A 179 -9.13 -8.00 -3.51
CA ASN A 179 -8.44 -7.81 -4.78
C ASN A 179 -7.55 -6.55 -4.78
N PRO A 180 -6.53 -6.50 -3.91
CA PRO A 180 -5.70 -5.30 -3.76
C PRO A 180 -4.93 -4.96 -5.04
N LEU A 181 -4.81 -3.65 -5.29
CA LEU A 181 -4.13 -3.08 -6.45
C LEU A 181 -2.62 -2.97 -6.18
N VAL A 182 -1.80 -3.29 -7.18
CA VAL A 182 -0.36 -3.08 -7.16
C VAL A 182 0.09 -2.29 -8.38
N TYR A 183 1.18 -1.54 -8.21
CA TYR A 183 1.78 -0.71 -9.25
C TYR A 183 3.17 -1.22 -9.63
N THR A 184 3.43 -1.30 -10.93
CA THR A 184 4.74 -1.64 -11.44
C THR A 184 5.00 -0.94 -12.77
N HIS A 185 6.09 -0.16 -12.84
CA HIS A 185 6.59 0.49 -14.06
C HIS A 185 5.55 1.28 -14.88
N GLY A 186 4.65 2.01 -14.23
CA GLY A 186 3.62 2.81 -14.92
C GLY A 186 2.33 2.07 -15.23
N GLU A 187 2.18 0.86 -14.73
CA GLU A 187 1.00 0.02 -14.94
C GLU A 187 0.43 -0.50 -13.63
N TYR A 188 -0.86 -0.81 -13.60
CA TYR A 188 -1.56 -1.36 -12.45
C TYR A 188 -1.90 -2.83 -12.67
N PHE A 189 -1.80 -3.63 -11.62
CA PHE A 189 -2.10 -5.06 -11.63
C PHE A 189 -2.85 -5.46 -10.37
N GLY A 190 -3.65 -6.53 -10.45
CA GLY A 190 -4.15 -7.23 -9.28
C GLY A 190 -3.13 -8.22 -8.73
N LEU A 191 -3.40 -8.79 -7.56
CA LEU A 191 -2.61 -9.87 -7.01
C LEU A 191 -2.84 -11.16 -7.80
N GLY A 192 -1.74 -11.82 -8.14
CA GLY A 192 -1.79 -13.15 -8.75
C GLY A 192 -2.16 -14.25 -7.73
N LYS A 193 -2.11 -15.50 -8.20
CA LYS A 193 -2.39 -16.69 -7.37
C LYS A 193 -1.48 -16.76 -6.16
N LYS A 194 -2.06 -17.04 -4.99
CA LYS A 194 -1.32 -17.31 -3.75
C LYS A 194 -0.30 -18.43 -3.93
N ILE A 195 0.95 -18.16 -3.59
CA ILE A 195 2.07 -19.11 -3.75
C ILE A 195 2.30 -19.91 -2.47
N GLY A 196 2.15 -19.28 -1.30
CA GLY A 196 2.39 -19.90 0.00
C GLY A 196 2.04 -18.97 1.15
N LYS A 197 2.32 -19.39 2.37
CA LYS A 197 2.20 -18.59 3.59
C LYS A 197 3.58 -18.36 4.20
N PHE A 198 3.72 -17.34 5.02
CA PHE A 198 4.98 -17.08 5.72
C PHE A 198 5.42 -18.31 6.53
N GLY A 199 6.67 -18.71 6.42
CA GLY A 199 7.25 -19.88 7.10
C GLY A 199 6.98 -21.25 6.44
N TRP A 200 6.19 -21.32 5.36
CA TRP A 200 5.87 -22.59 4.69
C TRP A 200 7.09 -23.37 4.18
N SER A 201 8.19 -22.68 3.87
CA SER A 201 9.41 -23.30 3.35
C SER A 201 10.16 -24.14 4.40
N VAL A 202 9.94 -23.88 5.68
CA VAL A 202 10.59 -24.56 6.81
C VAL A 202 9.60 -25.44 7.61
N GLU A 203 8.36 -25.55 7.19
CA GLU A 203 7.38 -26.42 7.83
C GLU A 203 7.82 -27.89 7.76
N LYS A 204 7.90 -28.55 8.93
CA LYS A 204 8.15 -30.00 8.99
C LYS A 204 6.97 -30.73 8.35
N LYS A 205 7.23 -31.57 7.36
CA LYS A 205 6.19 -32.45 6.80
C LYS A 205 5.67 -33.33 7.93
N LYS A 206 4.37 -33.26 8.26
CA LYS A 206 3.74 -34.25 9.14
C LYS A 206 4.02 -35.63 8.56
N LYS A 207 4.70 -36.49 9.31
CA LYS A 207 4.85 -37.92 8.93
C LYS A 207 3.42 -38.44 8.75
N LYS A 208 3.06 -38.87 7.53
CA LYS A 208 1.86 -39.69 7.35
C LYS A 208 2.07 -40.98 8.13
N ASN A 209 1.44 -41.13 9.28
CA ASN A 209 1.31 -42.44 9.92
C ASN A 209 0.55 -43.30 8.92
N LYS A 210 1.26 -44.23 8.29
CA LYS A 210 0.62 -45.36 7.59
C LYS A 210 -0.03 -46.21 8.69
N LYS A 211 -1.36 -46.21 8.71
CA LYS A 211 -2.13 -47.29 9.30
C LYS A 211 -2.13 -48.48 8.35
#